data_548de00aee9bf54b6e6a12f3061a813d
#
_entry.id   548de00aee9bf54b6e6a12f3061a813d
#
_cell.length_a   1.000
_cell.length_b   1.000
_cell.length_c   1.000
_cell.angle_alpha   90.00
_cell.angle_beta   90.00
_cell.angle_gamma   90.00
#
_symmetry.space_group_name_H-M   'P 1'
#
loop_
_entity.id
_entity.type
_entity.pdbx_description
1 polymer ?
#
loop_
_entity_poly.entity_id
_entity_poly.type
_entity_poly.pdbx_seq_one_letter_code
_entity_poly.pdbx_strand_id
1 'polypeptide(L)'
;MKKIFIIIIFFISLNNFGQDEKVIKDLFDSGFTESKAYSWLDYLSNEIGGRLSGSYQAQLAVEWSKKELDKLNFDKVWLQPVMVPRWVRGPKEFALIETEPGITFNVPVAALGGSVATPSVGIKSNVVEVKSIDELKLLGKNKIDGKIVFFNRPMDPKFVTTFTAYGTAVDQRALGALEASKYGAIGVIVRSMTLRNDDFPHTGGLTYGALPISKRIPAAAISTNGADKLSGLLKIKPDLKFLLRQQCKQLPDAQSYNVIAEKKG
;
A
#
# COMPACT_ATOMS: atom_id res chain seq x y z
N MET A 1 14.58 45.01 -53.55
CA MET A 1 14.58 45.07 -52.04
C MET A 1 13.58 44.11 -51.35
N LYS A 2 12.33 43.94 -51.82
CA LYS A 2 11.37 43.04 -51.24
C LYS A 2 11.78 41.55 -51.19
N LYS A 3 12.48 41.04 -52.19
CA LYS A 3 12.95 39.64 -52.30
C LYS A 3 14.10 39.31 -51.33
N ILE A 4 14.97 40.28 -51.03
CA ILE A 4 16.06 40.11 -50.04
C ILE A 4 15.51 40.05 -48.61
N PHE A 5 14.46 40.80 -48.33
CA PHE A 5 13.81 40.81 -47.01
C PHE A 5 13.14 39.46 -46.67
N ILE A 6 12.55 38.78 -47.66
CA ILE A 6 11.93 37.46 -47.50
C ILE A 6 13.00 36.38 -47.25
N ILE A 7 14.16 36.46 -47.88
CA ILE A 7 15.28 35.51 -47.66
C ILE A 7 15.88 35.70 -46.28
N ILE A 8 16.00 36.90 -45.75
CA ILE A 8 16.49 37.16 -44.38
C ILE A 8 15.52 36.62 -43.33
N ILE A 9 14.20 36.76 -43.51
CA ILE A 9 13.19 36.22 -42.61
C ILE A 9 13.23 34.68 -42.62
N PHE A 10 13.46 34.03 -43.76
CA PHE A 10 13.57 32.59 -43.86
C PHE A 10 14.84 32.03 -43.17
N PHE A 11 15.95 32.76 -43.22
CA PHE A 11 17.18 32.38 -42.49
C PHE A 11 17.07 32.56 -40.95
N ILE A 12 16.28 33.52 -40.46
CA ILE A 12 16.08 33.73 -39.02
C ILE A 12 15.21 32.61 -38.44
N SER A 13 14.25 32.06 -39.18
CA SER A 13 13.38 30.97 -38.70
C SER A 13 14.06 29.59 -38.62
N LEU A 14 15.18 29.39 -39.36
CA LEU A 14 15.92 28.12 -39.32
C LEU A 14 16.84 27.97 -38.10
N ASN A 15 17.17 29.06 -37.42
CA ASN A 15 18.07 29.02 -36.27
C ASN A 15 17.39 28.64 -34.91
N ASN A 16 16.06 28.63 -34.87
CA ASN A 16 15.34 28.30 -33.60
C ASN A 16 15.21 26.81 -33.34
N PHE A 17 15.19 25.96 -34.35
CA PHE A 17 15.04 24.50 -34.15
C PHE A 17 16.29 23.82 -33.62
N GLY A 18 17.48 24.33 -33.88
CA GLY A 18 18.73 23.72 -33.43
C GLY A 18 19.05 23.97 -31.95
N GLN A 19 18.49 25.02 -31.35
CA GLN A 19 18.68 25.31 -29.91
C GLN A 19 17.88 24.37 -29.02
N ASP A 20 16.64 24.06 -29.40
CA ASP A 20 15.77 23.16 -28.61
C ASP A 20 16.30 21.73 -28.65
N GLU A 21 16.80 21.24 -29.81
CA GLU A 21 17.39 19.90 -29.91
C GLU A 21 18.62 19.74 -29.02
N LYS A 22 19.51 20.76 -29.02
CA LYS A 22 20.68 20.75 -28.15
C LYS A 22 20.31 20.76 -26.67
N VAL A 23 19.37 21.62 -26.26
CA VAL A 23 18.89 21.70 -24.86
C VAL A 23 18.25 20.38 -24.43
N ILE A 24 17.42 19.78 -25.28
CA ILE A 24 16.80 18.48 -25.01
C ILE A 24 17.89 17.41 -24.85
N LYS A 25 18.87 17.35 -25.74
CA LYS A 25 19.97 16.41 -25.66
C LYS A 25 20.78 16.60 -24.37
N ASP A 26 21.15 17.81 -24.04
CA ASP A 26 21.91 18.15 -22.83
C ASP A 26 21.14 17.75 -21.55
N LEU A 27 19.81 17.93 -21.52
CA LEU A 27 18.94 17.47 -20.43
C LEU A 27 18.93 15.93 -20.30
N PHE A 28 18.85 15.21 -21.43
CA PHE A 28 18.93 13.76 -21.44
C PHE A 28 20.29 13.26 -20.94
N ASP A 29 21.36 13.81 -21.47
CA ASP A 29 22.73 13.44 -21.10
C ASP A 29 22.98 13.69 -19.62
N SER A 30 22.59 14.86 -19.08
CA SER A 30 22.68 15.18 -17.64
C SER A 30 21.81 14.23 -16.80
N GLY A 31 20.59 13.93 -17.24
CA GLY A 31 19.69 13.00 -16.57
C GLY A 31 20.28 11.59 -16.43
N PHE A 32 21.06 11.13 -17.40
CA PHE A 32 21.73 9.82 -17.36
C PHE A 32 23.05 9.81 -16.62
N THR A 33 23.84 10.89 -16.69
CA THR A 33 25.20 10.93 -16.15
C THR A 33 25.30 11.52 -14.75
N GLU A 34 24.42 12.47 -14.40
CA GLU A 34 24.47 13.26 -13.18
C GLU A 34 23.28 13.03 -12.23
N SER A 35 22.37 12.10 -12.59
CA SER A 35 21.17 11.84 -11.82
C SER A 35 21.49 11.36 -10.41
N LYS A 36 20.89 12.02 -9.42
CA LYS A 36 20.94 11.62 -8.01
C LYS A 36 19.81 10.68 -7.60
N ALA A 37 18.88 10.38 -8.51
CA ALA A 37 17.66 9.63 -8.19
C ALA A 37 17.97 8.27 -7.57
N TYR A 38 18.92 7.52 -8.13
CA TYR A 38 19.30 6.20 -7.62
C TYR A 38 19.92 6.29 -6.22
N SER A 39 20.92 7.18 -6.03
CA SER A 39 21.58 7.34 -4.72
C SER A 39 20.63 7.86 -3.64
N TRP A 40 19.67 8.72 -4.00
CA TRP A 40 18.63 9.16 -3.09
C TRP A 40 17.65 8.04 -2.73
N LEU A 41 17.26 7.23 -3.72
CA LEU A 41 16.41 6.06 -3.47
C LEU A 41 17.13 5.03 -2.59
N ASP A 42 18.42 4.79 -2.84
CA ASP A 42 19.25 3.89 -2.05
C ASP A 42 19.30 4.33 -0.58
N TYR A 43 19.62 5.58 -0.32
CA TYR A 43 19.66 6.13 1.04
C TYR A 43 18.30 6.04 1.74
N LEU A 44 17.21 6.47 1.06
CA LEU A 44 15.87 6.41 1.62
C LEU A 44 15.41 4.97 1.93
N SER A 45 15.84 4.00 1.12
CA SER A 45 15.40 2.62 1.23
C SER A 45 16.25 1.81 2.20
N ASN A 46 17.56 1.98 2.18
CA ASN A 46 18.49 1.13 2.90
C ASN A 46 18.99 1.75 4.20
N GLU A 47 19.17 3.08 4.26
CA GLU A 47 19.61 3.77 5.48
C GLU A 47 18.45 4.21 6.37
N ILE A 48 17.39 4.79 5.80
CA ILE A 48 16.20 5.22 6.57
C ILE A 48 15.18 4.07 6.70
N GLY A 49 14.96 3.33 5.63
CA GLY A 49 14.06 2.18 5.61
C GLY A 49 12.58 2.53 5.57
N GLY A 50 11.73 1.68 6.14
CA GLY A 50 10.27 1.80 6.12
C GLY A 50 9.77 3.05 6.85
N ARG A 51 9.00 3.89 6.17
CA ARG A 51 8.58 5.23 6.62
C ARG A 51 7.06 5.33 6.70
N LEU A 52 6.46 4.72 7.71
CA LEU A 52 5.03 4.93 7.96
C LEU A 52 4.77 6.37 8.37
N SER A 53 3.62 6.90 7.98
CA SER A 53 3.18 8.24 8.35
C SER A 53 3.30 8.49 9.86
N GLY A 54 3.90 9.63 10.25
CA GLY A 54 4.12 10.00 11.65
C GLY A 54 5.16 9.14 12.41
N SER A 55 5.92 8.28 11.73
CA SER A 55 7.02 7.52 12.34
C SER A 55 8.30 8.33 12.45
N TYR A 56 9.22 7.86 13.29
CA TYR A 56 10.57 8.42 13.40
C TYR A 56 11.31 8.39 12.06
N GLN A 57 11.21 7.30 11.32
CA GLN A 57 11.82 7.17 9.99
C GLN A 57 11.23 8.16 8.98
N ALA A 58 9.93 8.46 9.07
CA ALA A 58 9.32 9.50 8.24
C ALA A 58 9.90 10.89 8.56
N GLN A 59 10.14 11.20 9.85
CA GLN A 59 10.79 12.43 10.27
C GLN A 59 12.24 12.50 9.75
N LEU A 60 13.02 11.43 9.87
CA LEU A 60 14.37 11.36 9.31
C LEU A 60 14.39 11.63 7.80
N ALA A 61 13.41 11.08 7.07
CA ALA A 61 13.29 11.31 5.63
C ALA A 61 12.99 12.79 5.31
N VAL A 62 12.13 13.44 6.08
CA VAL A 62 11.84 14.87 5.94
C VAL A 62 13.11 15.70 6.14
N GLU A 63 13.83 15.45 7.24
CA GLU A 63 15.06 16.18 7.57
C GLU A 63 16.16 15.97 6.53
N TRP A 64 16.34 14.72 6.10
CA TRP A 64 17.30 14.39 5.05
C TRP A 64 16.92 15.04 3.71
N SER A 65 15.64 14.95 3.31
CA SER A 65 15.18 15.55 2.05
C SER A 65 15.41 17.06 2.02
N LYS A 66 15.11 17.75 3.15
CA LYS A 66 15.41 19.18 3.26
C LYS A 66 16.90 19.45 3.07
N LYS A 67 17.76 18.67 3.73
CA LYS A 67 19.23 18.80 3.67
C LYS A 67 19.78 18.58 2.26
N GLU A 68 19.19 17.62 1.51
CA GLU A 68 19.58 17.38 0.12
C GLU A 68 19.11 18.51 -0.81
N LEU A 69 17.89 19.03 -0.62
CA LEU A 69 17.40 20.15 -1.39
C LEU A 69 18.14 21.47 -1.09
N ASP A 70 18.57 21.69 0.15
CA ASP A 70 19.40 22.86 0.54
C ASP A 70 20.77 22.88 -0.17
N LYS A 71 21.27 21.72 -0.65
CA LYS A 71 22.52 21.62 -1.42
C LYS A 71 22.33 21.98 -2.91
N LEU A 72 21.10 22.05 -3.37
CA LEU A 72 20.77 22.38 -4.74
C LEU A 72 20.53 23.90 -4.86
N ASN A 73 20.70 24.41 -6.05
CA ASN A 73 20.59 25.84 -6.31
C ASN A 73 19.10 26.29 -6.42
N PHE A 74 18.31 26.06 -5.36
CA PHE A 74 16.97 26.61 -5.20
C PHE A 74 17.02 27.98 -4.51
N ASP A 75 16.07 28.85 -4.83
CA ASP A 75 15.98 30.17 -4.23
C ASP A 75 15.44 30.10 -2.80
N LYS A 76 14.65 29.06 -2.49
CA LYS A 76 14.12 28.82 -1.16
C LYS A 76 13.81 27.34 -0.94
N VAL A 77 14.17 26.84 0.26
CA VAL A 77 13.78 25.50 0.72
C VAL A 77 13.19 25.62 2.12
N TRP A 78 11.97 25.09 2.33
CA TRP A 78 11.31 25.17 3.64
C TRP A 78 10.48 23.94 3.97
N LEU A 79 10.12 23.82 5.23
CA LEU A 79 9.21 22.81 5.76
C LEU A 79 7.83 23.43 5.97
N GLN A 80 6.82 22.85 5.32
CA GLN A 80 5.41 23.21 5.52
C GLN A 80 4.80 22.22 6.51
N PRO A 81 4.38 22.64 7.71
CA PRO A 81 3.83 21.73 8.71
C PRO A 81 2.49 21.13 8.26
N VAL A 82 2.29 19.86 8.58
CA VAL A 82 1.05 19.11 8.33
C VAL A 82 0.84 18.10 9.44
N MET A 83 -0.40 17.93 9.90
CA MET A 83 -0.78 16.86 10.81
C MET A 83 -1.09 15.59 9.99
N VAL A 84 -0.53 14.46 10.41
CA VAL A 84 -0.67 13.19 9.68
C VAL A 84 -1.13 12.08 10.62
N PRO A 85 -1.94 11.13 10.13
CA PRO A 85 -2.34 9.95 10.89
C PRO A 85 -1.10 9.14 11.30
N ARG A 86 -1.10 8.65 12.55
CA ARG A 86 -0.02 7.82 13.08
C ARG A 86 -0.53 6.44 13.44
N TRP A 87 -0.19 5.47 12.62
CA TRP A 87 -0.48 4.06 12.86
C TRP A 87 0.82 3.27 13.01
N VAL A 88 0.85 2.36 13.98
CA VAL A 88 2.02 1.52 14.28
C VAL A 88 1.64 0.06 14.09
N ARG A 89 2.43 -0.67 13.30
CA ARG A 89 2.22 -2.09 13.03
C ARG A 89 2.36 -2.96 14.29
N GLY A 90 3.35 -2.66 15.12
CA GLY A 90 3.69 -3.48 16.28
C GLY A 90 4.59 -4.68 15.92
N PRO A 91 4.68 -5.68 16.82
CA PRO A 91 5.41 -6.92 16.58
C PRO A 91 4.86 -7.71 15.40
N LYS A 92 5.70 -8.62 14.87
CA LYS A 92 5.35 -9.49 13.73
C LYS A 92 4.04 -10.24 14.02
N GLU A 93 3.17 -10.23 13.05
CA GLU A 93 1.88 -10.90 13.09
C GLU A 93 2.07 -12.42 13.05
N PHE A 94 1.07 -13.12 13.60
CA PHE A 94 1.08 -14.58 13.65
C PHE A 94 -0.28 -15.12 13.24
N ALA A 95 -0.29 -16.16 12.39
CA ALA A 95 -1.52 -16.84 11.99
C ALA A 95 -1.33 -18.35 11.80
N LEU A 96 -2.38 -19.09 12.16
CA LEU A 96 -2.47 -20.53 11.99
C LEU A 96 -3.79 -20.92 11.33
N ILE A 97 -3.75 -21.90 10.46
CA ILE A 97 -4.90 -22.71 10.06
C ILE A 97 -4.92 -23.95 10.95
N GLU A 98 -6.03 -24.22 11.61
CA GLU A 98 -6.25 -25.43 12.42
C GLU A 98 -7.36 -26.27 11.79
N THR A 99 -6.99 -27.42 11.27
CA THR A 99 -7.92 -28.34 10.60
C THR A 99 -8.59 -29.28 11.59
N GLU A 100 -7.87 -29.67 12.65
CA GLU A 100 -8.33 -30.50 13.78
C GLU A 100 -7.61 -30.05 15.04
N PRO A 101 -8.12 -30.34 16.23
CA PRO A 101 -7.45 -29.98 17.48
C PRO A 101 -5.98 -30.44 17.49
N GLY A 102 -5.04 -29.47 17.55
CA GLY A 102 -3.61 -29.72 17.54
C GLY A 102 -2.96 -29.89 16.16
N ILE A 103 -3.72 -30.03 15.08
CA ILE A 103 -3.18 -30.07 13.70
C ILE A 103 -3.23 -28.67 13.10
N THR A 104 -2.09 -28.02 13.06
CA THR A 104 -1.96 -26.60 12.65
C THR A 104 -0.95 -26.39 11.54
N PHE A 105 -1.20 -25.36 10.74
CA PHE A 105 -0.31 -24.90 9.68
C PHE A 105 -0.06 -23.40 9.84
N ASN A 106 1.20 -23.01 9.97
CA ASN A 106 1.59 -21.60 9.92
C ASN A 106 1.33 -21.04 8.51
N VAL A 107 0.81 -19.82 8.46
CA VAL A 107 0.66 -19.07 7.21
C VAL A 107 1.16 -17.63 7.39
N PRO A 108 1.96 -17.12 6.44
CA PRO A 108 2.43 -15.76 6.49
C PRO A 108 1.28 -14.75 6.32
N VAL A 109 1.20 -13.82 7.27
CA VAL A 109 0.23 -12.72 7.25
C VAL A 109 0.91 -11.40 7.58
N ALA A 110 0.31 -10.29 7.16
CA ALA A 110 0.70 -8.94 7.56
C ALA A 110 -0.54 -8.07 7.78
N ALA A 111 -0.62 -7.38 8.91
CA ALA A 111 -1.73 -6.49 9.21
C ALA A 111 -1.93 -5.45 8.10
N LEU A 112 -3.16 -5.17 7.72
CA LEU A 112 -3.49 -4.08 6.81
C LEU A 112 -3.26 -2.73 7.49
N GLY A 113 -2.72 -1.77 6.77
CA GLY A 113 -2.49 -0.41 7.27
C GLY A 113 -3.79 0.24 7.75
N GLY A 114 -3.81 0.73 8.98
CA GLY A 114 -5.01 1.25 9.64
C GLY A 114 -5.86 0.21 10.38
N SER A 115 -5.47 -1.07 10.34
CA SER A 115 -6.15 -2.13 11.08
C SER A 115 -6.01 -1.96 12.60
N VAL A 116 -6.86 -2.65 13.36
CA VAL A 116 -6.85 -2.68 14.83
C VAL A 116 -6.19 -3.97 15.34
N ALA A 117 -5.74 -3.95 16.62
CA ALA A 117 -5.19 -5.13 17.29
C ALA A 117 -6.25 -6.21 17.50
N THR A 118 -5.78 -7.44 17.61
CA THR A 118 -6.55 -8.54 18.24
C THR A 118 -6.40 -8.47 19.77
N PRO A 119 -7.22 -9.17 20.56
CA PRO A 119 -6.87 -9.53 21.93
C PRO A 119 -5.46 -10.16 21.98
N SER A 120 -4.79 -10.13 23.15
CA SER A 120 -3.40 -10.62 23.29
C SER A 120 -3.23 -12.10 22.88
N VAL A 121 -4.25 -12.91 23.11
CA VAL A 121 -4.30 -14.32 22.70
C VAL A 121 -4.65 -14.52 21.21
N GLY A 122 -5.02 -13.45 20.52
CA GLY A 122 -5.52 -13.52 19.14
C GLY A 122 -7.04 -13.68 19.06
N ILE A 123 -7.55 -13.77 17.84
CA ILE A 123 -8.91 -14.23 17.53
C ILE A 123 -8.82 -15.58 16.84
N LYS A 124 -9.71 -16.51 17.20
CA LYS A 124 -9.79 -17.85 16.61
C LYS A 124 -11.24 -18.20 16.32
N SER A 125 -11.55 -18.48 15.07
CA SER A 125 -12.90 -18.86 14.65
C SER A 125 -12.90 -19.62 13.32
N ASN A 126 -14.07 -20.16 12.97
CA ASN A 126 -14.31 -20.69 11.64
C ASN A 126 -14.17 -19.60 10.57
N VAL A 127 -13.87 -20.02 9.34
CA VAL A 127 -13.63 -19.14 8.21
C VAL A 127 -14.77 -19.23 7.21
N VAL A 128 -15.18 -18.09 6.67
CA VAL A 128 -16.08 -18.01 5.51
C VAL A 128 -15.32 -17.36 4.36
N GLU A 129 -15.08 -18.14 3.32
CA GLU A 129 -14.46 -17.64 2.08
C GLU A 129 -15.50 -16.94 1.21
N VAL A 130 -15.14 -15.77 0.70
CA VAL A 130 -15.92 -14.99 -0.26
C VAL A 130 -15.02 -14.41 -1.36
N LYS A 131 -15.57 -14.20 -2.56
CA LYS A 131 -14.87 -13.62 -3.71
C LYS A 131 -15.18 -12.14 -3.91
N SER A 132 -16.21 -11.61 -3.24
CA SER A 132 -16.61 -10.21 -3.38
C SER A 132 -17.37 -9.71 -2.16
N ILE A 133 -17.52 -8.39 -2.10
CA ILE A 133 -18.38 -7.73 -1.10
C ILE A 133 -19.86 -8.10 -1.35
N ASP A 134 -20.26 -8.29 -2.60
CA ASP A 134 -21.64 -8.66 -2.90
C ASP A 134 -21.95 -10.10 -2.48
N GLU A 135 -21.01 -11.03 -2.63
CA GLU A 135 -21.15 -12.39 -2.07
C GLU A 135 -21.27 -12.36 -0.54
N LEU A 136 -20.45 -11.53 0.14
CA LEU A 136 -20.57 -11.31 1.59
C LEU A 136 -21.97 -10.83 1.97
N LYS A 137 -22.54 -9.86 1.23
CA LYS A 137 -23.90 -9.32 1.49
C LYS A 137 -24.97 -10.40 1.32
N LEU A 138 -24.84 -11.25 0.27
CA LEU A 138 -25.76 -12.35 0.01
C LEU A 138 -25.76 -13.39 1.15
N LEU A 139 -24.59 -13.71 1.70
CA LEU A 139 -24.47 -14.63 2.83
C LEU A 139 -25.11 -14.08 4.10
N GLY A 140 -25.03 -12.77 4.31
CA GLY A 140 -25.66 -12.06 5.40
C GLY A 140 -25.18 -12.47 6.79
N LYS A 141 -25.81 -11.90 7.83
CA LYS A 141 -25.42 -12.10 9.22
C LYS A 141 -25.42 -13.57 9.64
N ASN A 142 -26.40 -14.35 9.22
CA ASN A 142 -26.55 -15.75 9.64
C ASN A 142 -25.33 -16.63 9.32
N LYS A 143 -24.60 -16.31 8.26
CA LYS A 143 -23.40 -17.07 7.86
C LYS A 143 -22.10 -16.44 8.33
N ILE A 144 -22.09 -15.15 8.68
CA ILE A 144 -20.89 -14.35 8.96
C ILE A 144 -20.67 -14.10 10.44
N ASP A 145 -21.72 -14.01 11.24
CA ASP A 145 -21.64 -13.63 12.65
C ASP A 145 -20.66 -14.51 13.45
N GLY A 146 -19.76 -13.88 14.19
CA GLY A 146 -18.72 -14.53 14.97
C GLY A 146 -17.60 -15.23 14.19
N LYS A 147 -17.56 -15.12 12.86
CA LYS A 147 -16.57 -15.80 12.00
C LYS A 147 -15.50 -14.86 11.48
N ILE A 148 -14.44 -15.43 10.94
CA ILE A 148 -13.42 -14.72 10.18
C ILE A 148 -13.79 -14.80 8.70
N VAL A 149 -13.89 -13.64 8.03
CA VAL A 149 -14.17 -13.57 6.59
C VAL A 149 -12.85 -13.60 5.82
N PHE A 150 -12.75 -14.50 4.87
CA PHE A 150 -11.61 -14.62 3.97
C PHE A 150 -12.00 -14.15 2.56
N PHE A 151 -11.57 -12.94 2.21
CA PHE A 151 -11.71 -12.41 0.85
C PHE A 151 -10.62 -13.02 -0.04
N ASN A 152 -11.00 -13.84 -1.00
CA ASN A 152 -10.08 -14.61 -1.83
C ASN A 152 -10.31 -14.40 -3.35
N ARG A 153 -10.46 -13.15 -3.79
CA ARG A 153 -10.43 -12.79 -5.20
C ARG A 153 -9.01 -12.47 -5.64
N PRO A 154 -8.38 -13.26 -6.53
CA PRO A 154 -7.07 -12.94 -7.07
C PRO A 154 -7.13 -11.73 -8.02
N MET A 155 -5.98 -11.12 -8.28
CA MET A 155 -5.83 -10.22 -9.43
C MET A 155 -6.02 -11.03 -10.73
N ASP A 156 -6.70 -10.44 -11.70
CA ASP A 156 -6.92 -11.10 -12.99
C ASP A 156 -5.66 -10.99 -13.88
N PRO A 157 -5.00 -12.11 -14.23
CA PRO A 157 -3.78 -12.11 -15.04
C PRO A 157 -4.00 -11.74 -16.51
N LYS A 158 -5.25 -11.65 -16.95
CA LYS A 158 -5.58 -11.29 -18.34
C LYS A 158 -5.34 -9.82 -18.67
N PHE A 159 -5.29 -8.95 -17.65
CA PHE A 159 -5.02 -7.54 -17.87
C PHE A 159 -3.52 -7.30 -18.12
N VAL A 160 -3.20 -6.70 -19.27
CA VAL A 160 -1.84 -6.28 -19.61
C VAL A 160 -1.35 -5.18 -18.64
N THR A 161 -2.23 -4.26 -18.27
CA THR A 161 -1.92 -3.20 -17.31
C THR A 161 -2.12 -3.68 -15.88
N THR A 162 -1.05 -3.79 -15.11
CA THR A 162 -1.06 -4.24 -13.71
C THR A 162 -2.01 -3.42 -12.83
N PHE A 163 -2.07 -2.09 -13.02
CA PHE A 163 -2.99 -1.23 -12.28
C PHE A 163 -4.47 -1.57 -12.53
N THR A 164 -4.84 -1.96 -13.74
CA THR A 164 -6.20 -2.40 -14.03
C THR A 164 -6.51 -3.70 -13.29
N ALA A 165 -5.62 -4.69 -13.35
CA ALA A 165 -5.75 -5.93 -12.61
C ALA A 165 -5.87 -5.70 -11.09
N TYR A 166 -5.04 -4.81 -10.54
CA TYR A 166 -5.08 -4.41 -9.14
C TYR A 166 -6.41 -3.72 -8.79
N GLY A 167 -6.89 -2.80 -9.63
CA GLY A 167 -8.15 -2.09 -9.45
C GLY A 167 -9.35 -3.01 -9.31
N THR A 168 -9.36 -4.16 -10.02
CA THR A 168 -10.45 -5.15 -9.93
C THR A 168 -10.47 -5.94 -8.63
N ALA A 169 -9.40 -5.88 -7.81
CA ALA A 169 -9.29 -6.66 -6.58
C ALA A 169 -9.16 -5.81 -5.30
N VAL A 170 -8.90 -4.52 -5.42
CA VAL A 170 -8.51 -3.65 -4.28
C VAL A 170 -9.63 -3.38 -3.28
N ASP A 171 -10.89 -3.41 -3.69
CA ASP A 171 -12.05 -3.18 -2.84
C ASP A 171 -12.13 -4.15 -1.65
N GLN A 172 -11.80 -5.44 -1.86
CA GLN A 172 -11.78 -6.44 -0.80
C GLN A 172 -10.78 -6.09 0.32
N ARG A 173 -9.64 -5.46 -0.01
CA ARG A 173 -8.69 -4.97 0.98
C ARG A 173 -9.14 -3.66 1.59
N ALA A 174 -9.54 -2.71 0.77
CA ALA A 174 -9.86 -1.38 1.22
C ALA A 174 -11.12 -1.32 2.09
N LEU A 175 -12.14 -2.10 1.76
CA LEU A 175 -13.47 -2.05 2.37
C LEU A 175 -13.88 -3.34 3.08
N GLY A 176 -13.18 -4.45 2.86
CA GLY A 176 -13.61 -5.78 3.36
C GLY A 176 -13.87 -5.81 4.86
N ALA A 177 -13.00 -5.19 5.68
CA ALA A 177 -13.18 -5.14 7.14
C ALA A 177 -14.38 -4.29 7.56
N LEU A 178 -14.59 -3.15 6.90
CA LEU A 178 -15.77 -2.31 7.12
C LEU A 178 -17.06 -3.06 6.78
N GLU A 179 -17.09 -3.70 5.61
CA GLU A 179 -18.30 -4.42 5.16
C GLU A 179 -18.58 -5.66 6.00
N ALA A 180 -17.55 -6.47 6.30
CA ALA A 180 -17.71 -7.68 7.11
C ALA A 180 -18.15 -7.37 8.56
N SER A 181 -17.71 -6.25 9.13
CA SER A 181 -18.11 -5.83 10.48
C SER A 181 -19.62 -5.60 10.61
N LYS A 182 -20.30 -5.16 9.54
CA LYS A 182 -21.75 -4.95 9.52
C LYS A 182 -22.56 -6.23 9.72
N TYR A 183 -21.95 -7.38 9.44
CA TYR A 183 -22.55 -8.71 9.56
C TYR A 183 -22.04 -9.50 10.79
N GLY A 184 -21.28 -8.85 11.69
CA GLY A 184 -20.81 -9.46 12.91
C GLY A 184 -19.54 -10.32 12.76
N ALA A 185 -18.78 -10.18 11.68
CA ALA A 185 -17.46 -10.79 11.56
C ALA A 185 -16.55 -10.31 12.68
N ILE A 186 -15.66 -11.20 13.17
CA ILE A 186 -14.68 -10.86 14.22
C ILE A 186 -13.28 -10.56 13.66
N GLY A 187 -13.06 -10.79 12.38
CA GLY A 187 -11.81 -10.49 11.69
C GLY A 187 -11.91 -10.73 10.20
N VAL A 188 -10.94 -10.20 9.46
CA VAL A 188 -10.87 -10.33 8.01
C VAL A 188 -9.46 -10.74 7.58
N ILE A 189 -9.39 -11.70 6.66
CA ILE A 189 -8.19 -12.09 5.93
C ILE A 189 -8.40 -11.77 4.46
N VAL A 190 -7.41 -11.17 3.82
CA VAL A 190 -7.49 -10.78 2.41
C VAL A 190 -6.34 -11.42 1.65
N ARG A 191 -6.63 -12.13 0.56
CA ARG A 191 -5.61 -12.62 -0.36
C ARG A 191 -4.72 -11.47 -0.81
N SER A 192 -3.41 -11.65 -0.77
CA SER A 192 -2.44 -10.69 -1.30
C SER A 192 -2.71 -10.38 -2.77
N MET A 193 -2.75 -9.08 -3.09
CA MET A 193 -3.04 -8.60 -4.45
C MET A 193 -1.74 -8.49 -5.24
N THR A 194 -1.32 -9.61 -5.77
CA THR A 194 -0.16 -9.78 -6.63
C THR A 194 -0.39 -10.95 -7.57
N LEU A 195 0.29 -10.96 -8.71
CA LEU A 195 0.32 -12.12 -9.63
C LEU A 195 1.41 -13.14 -9.26
N ARG A 196 2.25 -12.83 -8.27
CA ARG A 196 3.29 -13.75 -7.78
C ARG A 196 2.66 -14.78 -6.86
N ASN A 197 3.15 -16.02 -6.95
CA ASN A 197 2.86 -17.08 -6.00
C ASN A 197 4.04 -17.24 -5.06
N ASP A 198 3.91 -16.67 -3.86
CA ASP A 198 4.96 -16.67 -2.85
C ASP A 198 4.37 -16.60 -1.43
N ASP A 199 5.26 -16.62 -0.44
CA ASP A 199 4.92 -16.53 0.98
C ASP A 199 5.10 -15.12 1.56
N PHE A 200 5.18 -14.09 0.71
CA PHE A 200 5.29 -12.70 1.14
C PHE A 200 3.93 -12.00 1.08
N PRO A 201 3.28 -11.71 2.23
CA PRO A 201 2.02 -10.99 2.22
C PRO A 201 2.16 -9.60 1.62
N HIS A 202 1.37 -9.28 0.60
CA HIS A 202 1.26 -7.96 0.02
C HIS A 202 0.21 -7.16 0.79
N THR A 203 0.64 -6.30 1.67
CA THR A 203 -0.22 -5.44 2.50
C THR A 203 -0.48 -4.07 1.84
N GLY A 204 -1.39 -3.31 2.41
CA GLY A 204 -1.72 -1.92 2.03
C GLY A 204 -2.75 -1.35 2.98
N GLY A 205 -3.21 -0.12 2.76
CA GLY A 205 -4.19 0.54 3.62
C GLY A 205 -5.60 -0.02 3.45
N LEU A 206 -6.37 0.04 4.54
CA LEU A 206 -7.82 -0.13 4.57
C LEU A 206 -8.50 1.13 5.12
N THR A 207 -9.81 1.21 4.99
CA THR A 207 -10.63 2.23 5.66
C THR A 207 -11.77 1.60 6.43
N TYR A 208 -12.05 2.15 7.59
CA TYR A 208 -13.26 1.85 8.35
C TYR A 208 -14.34 2.94 8.19
N GLY A 209 -14.10 3.96 7.33
CA GLY A 209 -15.02 5.08 7.18
C GLY A 209 -15.33 5.72 8.54
N ALA A 210 -16.60 5.97 8.82
CA ALA A 210 -17.09 6.54 10.08
C ALA A 210 -17.29 5.48 11.20
N LEU A 211 -16.87 4.21 11.01
CA LEU A 211 -17.08 3.16 12.01
C LEU A 211 -16.30 3.47 13.29
N PRO A 212 -16.95 3.53 14.47
CA PRO A 212 -16.29 3.76 15.75
C PRO A 212 -15.20 2.71 16.01
N ILE A 213 -14.14 3.10 16.71
CA ILE A 213 -12.99 2.20 17.02
C ILE A 213 -13.45 0.92 17.71
N SER A 214 -14.43 1.01 18.61
CA SER A 214 -14.98 -0.13 19.36
C SER A 214 -15.69 -1.18 18.48
N LYS A 215 -16.06 -0.83 17.25
CA LYS A 215 -16.71 -1.72 16.28
C LYS A 215 -15.78 -2.19 15.16
N ARG A 216 -14.54 -1.68 15.13
CA ARG A 216 -13.56 -2.09 14.12
C ARG A 216 -13.04 -3.50 14.42
N ILE A 217 -12.87 -4.30 13.40
CA ILE A 217 -12.37 -5.67 13.49
C ILE A 217 -10.97 -5.77 12.88
N PRO A 218 -10.07 -6.63 13.39
CA PRO A 218 -8.74 -6.83 12.84
C PRO A 218 -8.79 -7.37 11.42
N ALA A 219 -7.85 -6.89 10.60
CA ALA A 219 -7.73 -7.30 9.21
C ALA A 219 -6.26 -7.45 8.80
N ALA A 220 -5.94 -8.55 8.10
CA ALA A 220 -4.61 -8.87 7.61
C ALA A 220 -4.64 -9.38 6.17
N ALA A 221 -3.58 -9.11 5.42
CA ALA A 221 -3.28 -9.80 4.17
C ALA A 221 -2.65 -11.16 4.48
N ILE A 222 -3.02 -12.20 3.73
CA ILE A 222 -2.38 -13.52 3.72
C ILE A 222 -1.57 -13.66 2.43
N SER A 223 -0.44 -14.35 2.46
CA SER A 223 0.35 -14.66 1.26
C SER A 223 -0.48 -15.41 0.21
N THR A 224 -0.09 -15.37 -1.06
CA THR A 224 -0.81 -16.08 -2.12
C THR A 224 -0.79 -17.59 -1.91
N ASN A 225 0.37 -18.17 -1.53
CA ASN A 225 0.47 -19.59 -1.16
C ASN A 225 -0.40 -19.94 0.06
N GLY A 226 -0.41 -19.06 1.08
CA GLY A 226 -1.26 -19.23 2.27
C GLY A 226 -2.75 -19.16 1.93
N ALA A 227 -3.14 -18.27 1.02
CA ALA A 227 -4.52 -18.14 0.54
C ALA A 227 -4.98 -19.39 -0.23
N ASP A 228 -4.14 -19.93 -1.10
CA ASP A 228 -4.43 -21.15 -1.85
C ASP A 228 -4.54 -22.36 -0.92
N LYS A 229 -3.63 -22.45 0.07
CA LYS A 229 -3.68 -23.49 1.10
C LYS A 229 -4.97 -23.39 1.94
N LEU A 230 -5.34 -22.20 2.40
CA LEU A 230 -6.55 -21.98 3.20
C LEU A 230 -7.80 -22.36 2.38
N SER A 231 -7.90 -21.88 1.14
CA SER A 231 -9.03 -22.20 0.26
C SER A 231 -9.12 -23.70 -0.07
N GLY A 232 -7.98 -24.35 -0.31
CA GLY A 232 -7.93 -25.81 -0.53
C GLY A 232 -8.39 -26.61 0.69
N LEU A 233 -7.95 -26.22 1.88
CA LEU A 233 -8.35 -26.88 3.13
C LEU A 233 -9.83 -26.64 3.46
N LEU A 234 -10.38 -25.47 3.19
CA LEU A 234 -11.81 -25.16 3.40
C LEU A 234 -12.73 -26.06 2.57
N LYS A 235 -12.31 -26.53 1.40
CA LYS A 235 -13.08 -27.48 0.57
C LYS A 235 -13.17 -28.87 1.20
N ILE A 236 -12.15 -29.26 1.99
CA ILE A 236 -12.06 -30.57 2.64
C ILE A 236 -12.61 -30.53 4.06
N LYS A 237 -12.35 -29.45 4.78
CA LYS A 237 -12.72 -29.19 6.18
C LYS A 237 -13.40 -27.82 6.29
N PRO A 238 -14.69 -27.69 5.98
CA PRO A 238 -15.40 -26.41 6.02
C PRO A 238 -15.50 -25.78 7.41
N ASP A 239 -15.30 -26.57 8.45
CA ASP A 239 -15.34 -26.18 9.86
C ASP A 239 -13.96 -25.86 10.47
N LEU A 240 -12.90 -25.86 9.67
CA LEU A 240 -11.57 -25.47 10.14
C LEU A 240 -11.57 -24.09 10.81
N LYS A 241 -10.60 -23.88 11.71
CA LYS A 241 -10.44 -22.61 12.41
C LYS A 241 -9.20 -21.88 11.92
N PHE A 242 -9.28 -20.57 11.92
CA PHE A 242 -8.15 -19.69 11.69
C PHE A 242 -7.86 -18.88 12.95
N LEU A 243 -6.59 -18.87 13.36
CA LEU A 243 -6.10 -18.01 14.43
C LEU A 243 -5.34 -16.83 13.80
N LEU A 244 -5.68 -15.61 14.19
CA LEU A 244 -4.94 -14.40 13.88
C LEU A 244 -4.54 -13.68 15.15
N ARG A 245 -3.27 -13.27 15.25
CA ARG A 245 -2.75 -12.38 16.28
C ARG A 245 -1.95 -11.25 15.66
N GLN A 246 -2.36 -10.01 15.93
CA GLN A 246 -1.70 -8.78 15.53
C GLN A 246 -1.83 -7.71 16.61
N GLN A 247 -0.85 -6.79 16.70
CA GLN A 247 -0.78 -5.80 17.79
C GLN A 247 -0.62 -4.37 17.29
N CYS A 248 -1.16 -4.08 16.11
CA CYS A 248 -1.14 -2.74 15.53
C CYS A 248 -1.96 -1.74 16.36
N LYS A 249 -1.56 -0.47 16.33
CA LYS A 249 -2.19 0.59 17.13
C LYS A 249 -2.36 1.87 16.31
N GLN A 250 -3.53 2.49 16.44
CA GLN A 250 -3.72 3.87 16.05
C GLN A 250 -3.28 4.75 17.21
N LEU A 251 -2.37 5.68 16.96
CA LEU A 251 -1.90 6.68 17.91
C LEU A 251 -2.49 8.05 17.54
N PRO A 252 -2.42 9.05 18.44
CA PRO A 252 -2.76 10.43 18.09
C PRO A 252 -1.97 10.88 16.85
N ASP A 253 -2.59 11.73 16.04
CA ASP A 253 -1.95 12.32 14.88
C ASP A 253 -0.64 13.01 15.27
N ALA A 254 0.35 12.91 14.39
CA ALA A 254 1.67 13.50 14.60
C ALA A 254 1.91 14.65 13.62
N GLN A 255 2.67 15.64 14.07
CA GLN A 255 3.16 16.66 13.16
C GLN A 255 4.21 16.08 12.24
N SER A 256 4.10 16.38 10.97
CA SER A 256 5.06 16.08 9.91
C SER A 256 5.19 17.31 8.99
N TYR A 257 5.90 17.18 7.88
CA TYR A 257 6.13 18.31 6.99
C TYR A 257 6.15 17.87 5.52
N ASN A 258 5.65 18.75 4.67
CA ASN A 258 5.99 18.74 3.25
C ASN A 258 7.33 19.49 3.09
N VAL A 259 8.28 18.91 2.40
CA VAL A 259 9.54 19.57 2.03
C VAL A 259 9.34 20.26 0.70
N ILE A 260 9.44 21.57 0.68
CA ILE A 260 9.15 22.38 -0.51
C ILE A 260 10.41 23.12 -0.93
N ALA A 261 10.69 23.10 -2.22
CA ALA A 261 11.76 23.88 -2.85
C ALA A 261 11.19 24.74 -3.97
N GLU A 262 11.60 25.99 -4.04
CA GLU A 262 11.16 26.97 -5.04
C GLU A 262 12.35 27.41 -5.87
N LYS A 263 12.17 27.44 -7.20
CA LYS A 263 13.09 28.06 -8.15
C LYS A 263 12.30 29.09 -8.94
N LYS A 264 12.73 30.34 -8.89
CA LYS A 264 12.17 31.42 -9.72
C LYS A 264 12.65 31.26 -11.16
N GLY A 265 11.76 31.46 -12.10
CA GLY A 265 12.06 31.46 -13.53
C GLY A 265 12.78 32.72 -14.00
#